data_151e43010970400c327226c7c1504ac6
#
_entry.id   151e43010970400c327226c7c1504ac6
#
_cell.length_a   1.000
_cell.length_b   1.000
_cell.length_c   1.000
_cell.angle_alpha   90.00
_cell.angle_beta   90.00
_cell.angle_gamma   90.00
#
_symmetry.space_group_name_H-M   'P 1'
#
loop_
_entity.id
_entity.type
_entity.pdbx_description
1 polymer ?
#
loop_
_entity_poly.entity_id
_entity_poly.type
_entity_poly.pdbx_seq_one_letter_code
_entity_poly.pdbx_strand_id
1 'polypeptide(L)'
;MATEYKRDWELADHGMNAEVKVFDFNPNVAWKVNDKLSIGAGMSLQYVTAHFESGVPVGGATGYGRLSADGWAWGGNLGVMWQPTETLRFGLAYRSQVNHHADGTFKAGMKTGPDGIPKLGIPANTSGKGYNLGTYDGQATMSAPHVVTLTGTWEATQALRLSGLVRWTNWASFDSLPITSPAFGRLGQMARNPTISNTHKEEYHWKDSWLFTLGADYTINDAVTVRGGVGYEISPVDDDKYRSATIPDTDRLWLSLGATWHVNNKLQGDFGLAYLKGIGDKGLYNKTTGEQLGEFNKLDAILVGAQFVYRFD
;
A
#
# COMPACT_ATOMS: atom_id res chain seq x y z
N MET A 1 -2.97 4.45 -2.73
CA MET A 1 -2.08 3.78 -3.68
C MET A 1 -2.86 3.56 -4.96
N ALA A 2 -2.29 3.84 -6.11
CA ALA A 2 -2.95 3.60 -7.40
C ALA A 2 -1.91 3.15 -8.41
N THR A 3 -2.25 2.14 -9.19
CA THR A 3 -1.48 1.65 -10.34
C THR A 3 -2.42 1.60 -11.52
N GLU A 4 -2.01 2.18 -12.63
CA GLU A 4 -2.80 2.23 -13.85
C GLU A 4 -1.93 1.90 -15.06
N TYR A 5 -2.35 0.92 -15.84
CA TYR A 5 -1.74 0.54 -17.12
C TYR A 5 -2.66 0.90 -18.28
N LYS A 6 -2.08 1.01 -19.46
CA LYS A 6 -2.87 1.16 -20.69
C LYS A 6 -3.74 -0.08 -20.89
N ARG A 7 -4.96 0.09 -21.40
CA ARG A 7 -5.91 -1.01 -21.57
C ARG A 7 -5.48 -2.07 -22.58
N ASP A 8 -4.55 -1.75 -23.44
CA ASP A 8 -4.01 -2.60 -24.52
C ASP A 8 -2.65 -3.21 -24.20
N TRP A 9 -2.17 -3.07 -22.94
CA TRP A 9 -0.90 -3.69 -22.58
C TRP A 9 -1.01 -5.23 -22.54
N GLU A 10 0.10 -5.90 -22.92
CA GLU A 10 0.12 -7.33 -23.19
C GLU A 10 -0.25 -8.20 -21.98
N LEU A 11 0.01 -7.74 -20.77
CA LEU A 11 -0.22 -8.46 -19.51
C LEU A 11 -1.46 -7.94 -18.78
N ALA A 12 -2.51 -7.53 -19.49
CA ALA A 12 -3.73 -6.99 -18.89
C ALA A 12 -4.48 -7.98 -17.98
N ASP A 13 -4.25 -9.29 -18.15
CA ASP A 13 -4.74 -10.37 -17.28
C ASP A 13 -4.04 -10.41 -15.91
N HIS A 14 -2.86 -9.80 -15.79
CA HIS A 14 -2.15 -9.60 -14.51
C HIS A 14 -2.57 -8.33 -13.77
N GLY A 15 -3.50 -7.55 -14.30
CA GLY A 15 -4.06 -6.33 -13.74
C GLY A 15 -3.95 -5.13 -14.66
N MET A 16 -4.96 -4.29 -14.64
CA MET A 16 -5.00 -3.06 -15.44
C MET A 16 -5.06 -1.82 -14.58
N ASN A 17 -5.82 -1.86 -13.51
CA ASN A 17 -5.97 -0.76 -12.57
C ASN A 17 -6.16 -1.32 -11.16
N ALA A 18 -5.48 -0.73 -10.19
CA ALA A 18 -5.70 -1.00 -8.78
C ALA A 18 -5.61 0.32 -8.02
N GLU A 19 -6.70 0.74 -7.43
CA GLU A 19 -6.74 1.91 -6.55
C GLU A 19 -7.37 1.52 -5.22
N VAL A 20 -6.64 1.80 -4.12
CA VAL A 20 -7.15 1.67 -2.75
C VAL A 20 -6.93 2.98 -2.02
N LYS A 21 -8.01 3.54 -1.49
CA LYS A 21 -8.00 4.71 -0.61
C LYS A 21 -8.51 4.32 0.76
N VAL A 22 -7.81 4.75 1.80
CA VAL A 22 -8.22 4.54 3.19
C VAL A 22 -8.27 5.90 3.88
N PHE A 23 -9.41 6.19 4.48
CA PHE A 23 -9.59 7.31 5.40
C PHE A 23 -9.60 6.74 6.81
N ASP A 24 -8.67 7.20 7.66
CA ASP A 24 -8.50 6.72 9.02
C ASP A 24 -8.79 7.83 10.03
N PHE A 25 -9.84 7.66 10.82
CA PHE A 25 -10.12 8.49 11.97
C PHE A 25 -9.60 7.79 13.23
N ASN A 26 -8.52 8.36 13.81
CA ASN A 26 -7.77 7.71 14.89
C ASN A 26 -7.68 8.60 16.15
N PRO A 27 -8.72 8.66 16.98
CA PRO A 27 -8.66 9.32 18.29
C PRO A 27 -7.73 8.57 19.24
N ASN A 28 -6.89 9.33 19.93
CA ASN A 28 -5.90 8.79 20.86
C ASN A 28 -5.96 9.53 22.21
N VAL A 29 -5.70 8.78 23.27
CA VAL A 29 -5.52 9.32 24.63
C VAL A 29 -4.12 8.92 25.08
N ALA A 30 -3.40 9.90 25.64
CA ALA A 30 -2.09 9.68 26.23
C ALA A 30 -2.12 10.13 27.71
N TRP A 31 -1.45 9.33 28.54
CA TRP A 31 -1.31 9.58 29.97
C TRP A 31 0.17 9.55 30.36
N LYS A 32 0.61 10.63 31.02
CA LYS A 32 1.93 10.72 31.63
C LYS A 32 1.87 10.03 33.00
N VAL A 33 2.40 8.79 33.07
CA VAL A 33 2.42 7.99 34.29
C VAL A 33 3.34 8.62 35.34
N ASN A 34 4.52 9.08 34.87
CA ASN A 34 5.51 9.84 35.65
C ASN A 34 6.41 10.62 34.69
N ASP A 35 7.42 11.30 35.20
CA ASP A 35 8.32 12.13 34.38
C ASP A 35 9.12 11.37 33.33
N LYS A 36 9.23 10.04 33.48
CA LYS A 36 10.01 9.19 32.57
C LYS A 36 9.15 8.28 31.70
N LEU A 37 7.87 8.10 32.02
CA LEU A 37 7.00 7.14 31.36
C LEU A 37 5.68 7.75 30.96
N SER A 38 5.33 7.62 29.68
CA SER A 38 4.01 7.91 29.16
C SER A 38 3.47 6.70 28.42
N ILE A 39 2.17 6.47 28.52
CA ILE A 39 1.46 5.42 27.79
C ILE A 39 0.31 6.05 27.00
N GLY A 40 -0.05 5.43 25.89
CA GLY A 40 -1.16 5.90 25.07
C GLY A 40 -1.90 4.74 24.44
N ALA A 41 -3.18 4.99 24.18
CA ALA A 41 -4.03 4.06 23.45
C ALA A 41 -4.95 4.85 22.50
N GLY A 42 -5.30 4.23 21.40
CA GLY A 42 -6.22 4.81 20.43
C GLY A 42 -7.03 3.76 19.71
N MET A 43 -8.08 4.24 19.08
CA MET A 43 -8.94 3.44 18.20
C MET A 43 -8.87 4.02 16.81
N SER A 44 -8.80 3.13 15.82
CA SER A 44 -8.77 3.47 14.40
C SER A 44 -10.09 3.07 13.78
N LEU A 45 -10.83 4.01 13.21
CA LEU A 45 -12.01 3.78 12.40
C LEU A 45 -11.64 4.09 10.95
N GLN A 46 -11.65 3.08 10.09
CA GLN A 46 -11.21 3.20 8.71
C GLN A 46 -12.37 3.02 7.74
N TYR A 47 -12.44 3.92 6.76
CA TYR A 47 -13.28 3.77 5.58
C TYR A 47 -12.38 3.49 4.38
N VAL A 48 -12.59 2.34 3.73
CA VAL A 48 -11.84 1.94 2.54
C VAL A 48 -12.72 2.05 1.30
N THR A 49 -12.13 2.54 0.22
CA THR A 49 -12.67 2.40 -1.14
C THR A 49 -11.65 1.67 -2.00
N ALA A 50 -12.10 0.67 -2.76
CA ALA A 50 -11.27 -0.15 -3.60
C ALA A 50 -11.82 -0.23 -5.02
N HIS A 51 -10.95 0.01 -6.01
CA HIS A 51 -11.25 -0.14 -7.42
C HIS A 51 -10.19 -1.04 -8.04
N PHE A 52 -10.63 -2.19 -8.56
CA PHE A 52 -9.75 -3.13 -9.26
C PHE A 52 -10.29 -3.40 -10.66
N GLU A 53 -9.42 -3.36 -11.65
CA GLU A 53 -9.73 -3.75 -13.03
C GLU A 53 -8.65 -4.71 -13.54
N SER A 54 -9.07 -5.86 -14.08
CA SER A 54 -8.17 -6.87 -14.62
C SER A 54 -8.78 -7.51 -15.86
N GLY A 55 -7.91 -7.98 -16.76
CA GLY A 55 -8.30 -8.90 -17.80
C GLY A 55 -8.67 -10.26 -17.21
N VAL A 56 -9.67 -10.90 -17.75
CA VAL A 56 -10.08 -12.26 -17.38
C VAL A 56 -9.99 -13.14 -18.61
N PRO A 57 -9.09 -14.15 -18.64
CA PRO A 57 -9.00 -15.07 -19.77
C PRO A 57 -10.26 -15.94 -19.81
N VAL A 58 -10.95 -15.96 -20.95
CA VAL A 58 -12.18 -16.72 -21.17
C VAL A 58 -12.05 -17.48 -22.48
N GLY A 59 -11.68 -18.78 -22.43
CA GLY A 59 -11.70 -19.69 -23.58
C GLY A 59 -11.00 -19.16 -24.83
N GLY A 60 -9.81 -18.55 -24.70
CA GLY A 60 -9.00 -17.98 -25.79
C GLY A 60 -9.33 -16.53 -26.18
N ALA A 61 -10.29 -15.89 -25.47
CA ALA A 61 -10.53 -14.45 -25.51
C ALA A 61 -10.20 -13.81 -24.18
N THR A 62 -10.09 -12.47 -24.16
CA THR A 62 -9.87 -11.72 -22.94
C THR A 62 -11.13 -10.95 -22.59
N GLY A 63 -11.76 -11.33 -21.48
CA GLY A 63 -12.76 -10.52 -20.80
C GLY A 63 -12.10 -9.43 -19.95
N TYR A 64 -12.91 -8.59 -19.35
CA TYR A 64 -12.50 -7.68 -18.28
C TYR A 64 -13.44 -7.79 -17.10
N GLY A 65 -12.90 -7.65 -15.91
CA GLY A 65 -13.63 -7.50 -14.67
C GLY A 65 -13.24 -6.21 -13.98
N ARG A 66 -14.23 -5.49 -13.44
CA ARG A 66 -14.03 -4.27 -12.65
C ARG A 66 -14.82 -4.38 -11.36
N LEU A 67 -14.13 -4.39 -10.24
CA LEU A 67 -14.69 -4.26 -8.91
C LEU A 67 -14.65 -2.79 -8.48
N SER A 68 -15.75 -2.32 -7.90
CA SER A 68 -15.84 -1.06 -7.15
C SER A 68 -16.54 -1.37 -5.83
N ALA A 69 -15.84 -1.29 -4.73
CA ALA A 69 -16.33 -1.68 -3.42
C ALA A 69 -15.84 -0.72 -2.34
N ASP A 70 -16.59 -0.61 -1.26
CA ASP A 70 -16.25 0.20 -0.11
C ASP A 70 -16.71 -0.49 1.19
N GLY A 71 -16.12 -0.05 2.31
CA GLY A 71 -16.47 -0.63 3.60
C GLY A 71 -15.81 0.06 4.77
N TRP A 72 -16.34 -0.21 5.96
CA TRP A 72 -15.80 0.27 7.22
C TRP A 72 -15.09 -0.84 7.97
N ALA A 73 -14.02 -0.49 8.65
CA ALA A 73 -13.29 -1.40 9.52
C ALA A 73 -12.73 -0.64 10.72
N TRP A 74 -12.39 -1.35 11.77
CA TRP A 74 -11.84 -0.75 12.98
C TRP A 74 -10.63 -1.53 13.47
N GLY A 75 -9.78 -0.83 14.19
CA GLY A 75 -8.59 -1.36 14.82
C GLY A 75 -8.23 -0.56 16.06
N GLY A 76 -7.11 -0.90 16.67
CA GLY A 76 -6.60 -0.20 17.83
C GLY A 76 -5.09 0.01 17.76
N ASN A 77 -4.61 0.93 18.58
CA ASN A 77 -3.19 1.16 18.75
C ASN A 77 -2.84 1.39 20.22
N LEU A 78 -1.63 1.03 20.56
CA LEU A 78 -1.02 1.23 21.87
C LEU A 78 0.36 1.84 21.69
N GLY A 79 0.76 2.69 22.64
CA GLY A 79 2.08 3.30 22.63
C GLY A 79 2.63 3.44 24.03
N VAL A 80 3.95 3.28 24.11
CA VAL A 80 4.73 3.55 25.33
C VAL A 80 5.89 4.45 24.95
N MET A 81 6.12 5.49 25.71
CA MET A 81 7.28 6.35 25.61
C MET A 81 8.02 6.33 26.95
N TRP A 82 9.29 5.98 26.89
CA TRP A 82 10.18 5.91 28.05
C TRP A 82 11.38 6.83 27.86
N GLN A 83 11.58 7.73 28.80
CA GLN A 83 12.67 8.70 28.83
C GLN A 83 13.53 8.49 30.10
N PRO A 84 14.50 7.55 30.06
CA PRO A 84 15.34 7.23 31.23
C PRO A 84 16.18 8.40 31.69
N THR A 85 16.65 9.25 30.77
CA THR A 85 17.41 10.47 31.03
C THR A 85 16.82 11.65 30.26
N GLU A 86 17.28 12.87 30.53
CA GLU A 86 16.85 14.06 29.78
C GLU A 86 17.22 14.01 28.31
N THR A 87 18.29 13.29 27.96
CA THR A 87 18.84 13.23 26.61
C THR A 87 18.44 11.97 25.82
N LEU A 88 17.87 10.96 26.48
CA LEU A 88 17.58 9.67 25.84
C LEU A 88 16.10 9.32 25.96
N ARG A 89 15.48 8.99 24.82
CA ARG A 89 14.07 8.64 24.72
C ARG A 89 13.87 7.41 23.83
N PHE A 90 13.01 6.51 24.27
CA PHE A 90 12.55 5.35 23.50
C PHE A 90 11.04 5.39 23.35
N GLY A 91 10.57 4.94 22.20
CA GLY A 91 9.15 4.76 21.91
C GLY A 91 8.89 3.34 21.39
N LEU A 92 7.85 2.70 21.89
CA LEU A 92 7.31 1.46 21.36
C LEU A 92 5.86 1.68 20.99
N ALA A 93 5.50 1.43 19.75
CA ALA A 93 4.14 1.55 19.26
C ALA A 93 3.69 0.25 18.61
N TYR A 94 2.45 -0.12 18.87
CA TYR A 94 1.76 -1.24 18.25
C TYR A 94 0.48 -0.76 17.59
N ARG A 95 0.23 -1.19 16.37
CA ARG A 95 -1.05 -1.04 15.65
C ARG A 95 -1.59 -2.42 15.33
N SER A 96 -2.86 -2.64 15.65
CA SER A 96 -3.53 -3.91 15.36
C SER A 96 -3.77 -4.08 13.86
N GLN A 97 -3.89 -5.30 13.45
CA GLN A 97 -4.49 -5.65 12.16
C GLN A 97 -5.89 -5.02 12.03
N VAL A 98 -6.24 -4.62 10.80
CA VAL A 98 -7.58 -4.14 10.45
C VAL A 98 -8.10 -4.96 9.28
N ASN A 99 -9.22 -5.66 9.51
CA ASN A 99 -9.84 -6.50 8.49
C ASN A 99 -10.93 -5.71 7.78
N HIS A 100 -10.69 -5.40 6.51
CA HIS A 100 -11.63 -4.71 5.65
C HIS A 100 -12.48 -5.72 4.89
N HIS A 101 -13.80 -5.59 5.01
CA HIS A 101 -14.79 -6.23 4.15
C HIS A 101 -15.44 -5.11 3.35
N ALA A 102 -15.19 -5.11 2.04
CA ALA A 102 -15.72 -4.10 1.15
C ALA A 102 -16.77 -4.74 0.23
N ASP A 103 -17.97 -4.17 0.25
CA ASP A 103 -19.10 -4.59 -0.58
C ASP A 103 -19.33 -3.57 -1.70
N GLY A 104 -19.82 -4.04 -2.84
CA GLY A 104 -20.04 -3.14 -3.95
C GLY A 104 -20.48 -3.85 -5.22
N THR A 105 -19.98 -3.38 -6.35
CA THR A 105 -20.40 -3.88 -7.66
C THR A 105 -19.23 -4.43 -8.46
N PHE A 106 -19.47 -5.53 -9.14
CA PHE A 106 -18.57 -6.13 -10.10
C PHE A 106 -19.17 -6.06 -11.50
N LYS A 107 -18.49 -5.36 -12.42
CA LYS A 107 -18.86 -5.29 -13.84
C LYS A 107 -17.98 -6.22 -14.64
N ALA A 108 -18.60 -7.07 -15.44
CA ALA A 108 -17.89 -7.97 -16.34
C ALA A 108 -18.27 -7.69 -17.80
N GLY A 109 -17.32 -7.91 -18.68
CA GLY A 109 -17.51 -7.76 -20.12
C GLY A 109 -16.46 -8.50 -20.92
N MET A 110 -16.62 -8.55 -22.23
CA MET A 110 -15.65 -9.14 -23.16
C MET A 110 -14.95 -8.00 -23.92
N LYS A 111 -13.61 -8.09 -24.04
CA LYS A 111 -12.86 -7.23 -24.97
C LYS A 111 -13.18 -7.66 -26.41
N THR A 112 -13.50 -6.70 -27.24
CA THR A 112 -13.49 -6.90 -28.69
C THR A 112 -12.09 -6.65 -29.23
N GLY A 113 -11.65 -7.42 -30.25
CA GLY A 113 -10.43 -7.11 -30.98
C GLY A 113 -10.53 -5.75 -31.72
N PRO A 114 -9.45 -5.28 -32.38
CA PRO A 114 -9.42 -4.04 -33.14
C PRO A 114 -10.50 -3.98 -34.23
N ASP A 115 -10.97 -5.14 -34.68
CA ASP A 115 -12.03 -5.35 -35.66
C ASP A 115 -13.45 -5.36 -35.05
N GLY A 116 -13.58 -5.15 -33.73
CA GLY A 116 -14.86 -5.15 -33.02
C GLY A 116 -15.51 -6.55 -32.90
N ILE A 117 -14.84 -7.61 -33.30
CA ILE A 117 -15.38 -8.99 -33.31
C ILE A 117 -14.93 -9.71 -32.03
N PRO A 118 -15.85 -10.29 -31.22
CA PRO A 118 -15.49 -11.15 -30.11
C PRO A 118 -14.74 -12.39 -30.62
N LYS A 119 -13.56 -12.64 -30.10
CA LYS A 119 -12.72 -13.80 -30.55
C LYS A 119 -13.30 -15.18 -30.17
N LEU A 120 -14.50 -15.27 -29.65
CA LEU A 120 -15.10 -16.50 -29.10
C LEU A 120 -16.45 -16.87 -29.72
N GLY A 121 -16.74 -16.62 -30.97
CA GLY A 121 -18.02 -17.07 -31.58
C GLY A 121 -19.29 -16.56 -30.84
N ILE A 122 -19.15 -15.63 -29.92
CA ILE A 122 -20.23 -14.92 -29.25
C ILE A 122 -20.65 -13.80 -30.20
N PRO A 123 -21.94 -13.64 -30.52
CA PRO A 123 -22.39 -12.59 -31.43
C PRO A 123 -21.91 -11.22 -30.93
N ALA A 124 -21.22 -10.48 -31.81
CA ALA A 124 -20.91 -9.08 -31.53
C ALA A 124 -22.20 -8.33 -31.25
N ASN A 125 -22.25 -7.51 -30.20
CA ASN A 125 -23.35 -6.56 -30.13
C ASN A 125 -23.19 -5.62 -31.33
N THR A 126 -24.31 -5.22 -31.92
CA THR A 126 -24.36 -4.44 -33.14
C THR A 126 -23.75 -3.04 -33.07
N SER A 127 -23.16 -2.66 -31.92
CA SER A 127 -22.57 -1.35 -31.68
C SER A 127 -21.02 -1.37 -31.60
N GLY A 128 -20.35 -2.50 -31.79
CA GLY A 128 -18.87 -2.57 -31.83
C GLY A 128 -18.15 -2.25 -30.51
N LYS A 129 -18.88 -2.08 -29.41
CA LYS A 129 -18.34 -1.59 -28.12
C LYS A 129 -18.02 -2.68 -27.09
N GLY A 130 -17.90 -3.94 -27.51
CA GLY A 130 -17.70 -5.05 -26.59
C GLY A 130 -18.98 -5.60 -25.99
N TYR A 131 -18.91 -6.80 -25.45
CA TYR A 131 -20.05 -7.48 -24.84
C TYR A 131 -20.09 -7.14 -23.35
N ASN A 132 -21.11 -6.41 -22.90
CA ASN A 132 -21.32 -6.18 -21.48
C ASN A 132 -22.08 -7.37 -20.90
N LEU A 133 -21.45 -8.14 -20.01
CA LEU A 133 -22.07 -9.28 -19.35
C LEU A 133 -22.97 -8.88 -18.17
N GLY A 134 -22.94 -7.61 -17.78
CA GLY A 134 -23.78 -7.06 -16.73
C GLY A 134 -23.01 -6.55 -15.51
N THR A 135 -23.80 -6.11 -14.56
CA THR A 135 -23.35 -5.67 -13.24
C THR A 135 -23.88 -6.66 -12.21
N TYR A 136 -23.02 -7.08 -11.32
CA TYR A 136 -23.30 -8.05 -10.27
C TYR A 136 -22.83 -7.48 -8.94
N ASP A 137 -23.27 -8.10 -7.85
CA ASP A 137 -22.68 -7.85 -6.55
C ASP A 137 -21.21 -8.28 -6.57
N GLY A 138 -20.36 -7.51 -5.89
CA GLY A 138 -18.94 -7.76 -5.78
C GLY A 138 -18.47 -7.49 -4.36
N GLN A 139 -17.59 -8.34 -3.88
CA GLN A 139 -17.02 -8.21 -2.53
C GLN A 139 -15.51 -8.40 -2.61
N ALA A 140 -14.77 -7.67 -1.75
CA ALA A 140 -13.35 -7.88 -1.53
C ALA A 140 -13.05 -7.89 -0.03
N THR A 141 -12.13 -8.76 0.38
CA THR A 141 -11.65 -8.80 1.75
C THR A 141 -10.16 -8.54 1.77
N MET A 142 -9.73 -7.59 2.58
CA MET A 142 -8.32 -7.21 2.71
C MET A 142 -7.99 -7.03 4.19
N SER A 143 -6.86 -7.60 4.63
CA SER A 143 -6.35 -7.43 5.98
C SER A 143 -5.13 -6.51 5.97
N ALA A 144 -5.25 -5.30 6.52
CA ALA A 144 -4.10 -4.46 6.81
C ALA A 144 -3.33 -5.05 8.01
N PRO A 145 -2.02 -5.27 7.92
CA PRO A 145 -1.25 -6.06 8.87
C PRO A 145 -1.08 -5.40 10.23
N HIS A 146 -0.67 -6.20 11.23
CA HIS A 146 -0.11 -5.68 12.47
C HIS A 146 1.19 -4.92 12.19
N VAL A 147 1.42 -3.86 12.96
CA VAL A 147 2.66 -3.07 12.89
C VAL A 147 3.21 -2.87 14.29
N VAL A 148 4.49 -3.17 14.47
CA VAL A 148 5.27 -2.82 15.67
C VAL A 148 6.39 -1.87 15.28
N THR A 149 6.51 -0.75 16.00
CA THR A 149 7.56 0.24 15.74
C THR A 149 8.31 0.54 17.04
N LEU A 150 9.62 0.34 17.02
CA LEU A 150 10.54 0.75 18.08
C LEU A 150 11.30 1.97 17.58
N THR A 151 11.39 3.01 18.40
CA THR A 151 12.17 4.22 18.11
C THR A 151 13.13 4.52 19.25
N GLY A 152 14.26 5.11 18.92
CA GLY A 152 15.20 5.67 19.87
C GLY A 152 15.66 7.05 19.43
N THR A 153 15.78 7.97 20.37
CA THR A 153 16.27 9.33 20.13
C THR A 153 17.29 9.69 21.19
N TRP A 154 18.43 10.22 20.79
CA TRP A 154 19.50 10.65 21.67
C TRP A 154 19.95 12.07 21.32
N GLU A 155 19.81 12.98 22.27
CA GLU A 155 20.40 14.33 22.23
C GLU A 155 21.90 14.22 22.56
N ALA A 156 22.68 13.93 21.53
CA ALA A 156 24.13 13.68 21.68
C ALA A 156 24.89 14.93 22.13
N THR A 157 24.45 16.11 21.65
CA THR A 157 24.88 17.43 22.10
C THR A 157 23.71 18.41 22.08
N GLN A 158 23.91 19.66 22.49
CA GLN A 158 22.89 20.70 22.36
C GLN A 158 22.49 20.98 20.89
N ALA A 159 23.38 20.71 19.95
CA ALA A 159 23.15 20.94 18.51
C ALA A 159 22.82 19.66 17.73
N LEU A 160 23.16 18.47 18.24
CA LEU A 160 23.06 17.21 17.50
C LEU A 160 22.11 16.25 18.21
N ARG A 161 21.04 15.85 17.51
CA ARG A 161 20.15 14.77 17.88
C ARG A 161 20.32 13.61 16.90
N LEU A 162 20.46 12.40 17.42
CA LEU A 162 20.45 11.16 16.64
C LEU A 162 19.16 10.41 16.88
N SER A 163 18.64 9.76 15.85
CA SER A 163 17.43 8.96 15.94
C SER A 163 17.55 7.67 15.15
N GLY A 164 16.88 6.63 15.63
CA GLY A 164 16.78 5.35 14.96
C GLY A 164 15.38 4.78 15.07
N LEU A 165 14.99 3.98 14.08
CA LEU A 165 13.71 3.30 14.05
C LEU A 165 13.88 1.89 13.51
N VAL A 166 13.17 0.94 14.13
CA VAL A 166 12.93 -0.41 13.60
C VAL A 166 11.43 -0.62 13.56
N ARG A 167 10.93 -0.99 12.37
CA ARG A 167 9.50 -1.31 12.17
C ARG A 167 9.38 -2.71 11.62
N TRP A 168 8.58 -3.51 12.27
CA TRP A 168 8.09 -4.79 11.77
C TRP A 168 6.64 -4.64 11.32
N THR A 169 6.34 -5.20 10.14
CA THR A 169 4.98 -5.24 9.59
C THR A 169 4.65 -6.68 9.20
N ASN A 170 3.59 -7.22 9.78
CA ASN A 170 3.18 -8.62 9.58
C ASN A 170 2.47 -8.82 8.24
N TRP A 171 3.18 -8.58 7.14
CA TRP A 171 2.64 -8.79 5.80
C TRP A 171 2.38 -10.26 5.47
N ALA A 172 3.00 -11.21 6.18
CA ALA A 172 2.69 -12.63 6.07
C ALA A 172 1.21 -12.96 6.39
N SER A 173 0.49 -12.06 7.08
CA SER A 173 -0.96 -12.19 7.29
C SER A 173 -1.79 -11.83 6.05
N PHE A 174 -1.19 -11.20 5.04
CA PHE A 174 -1.82 -10.85 3.77
C PHE A 174 -1.41 -11.86 2.69
N ASP A 175 -1.95 -13.07 2.78
CA ASP A 175 -1.63 -14.18 1.87
C ASP A 175 -2.31 -14.03 0.51
N SER A 176 -3.54 -13.54 0.49
CA SER A 176 -4.32 -13.40 -0.74
C SER A 176 -5.36 -12.27 -0.65
N LEU A 177 -5.79 -11.80 -1.81
CA LEU A 177 -6.92 -10.87 -1.97
C LEU A 177 -8.09 -11.63 -2.62
N PRO A 178 -9.05 -12.16 -1.85
CA PRO A 178 -10.24 -12.77 -2.40
C PRO A 178 -11.22 -11.71 -2.92
N ILE A 179 -11.62 -11.86 -4.18
CA ILE A 179 -12.68 -11.10 -4.82
C ILE A 179 -13.81 -12.07 -5.14
N THR A 180 -15.00 -11.82 -4.63
CA THR A 180 -16.18 -12.69 -4.80
C THR A 180 -17.24 -11.98 -5.63
N SER A 181 -17.74 -12.63 -6.69
CA SER A 181 -18.86 -12.15 -7.48
C SER A 181 -19.53 -13.31 -8.26
N PRO A 182 -20.85 -13.34 -8.38
CA PRO A 182 -21.55 -14.28 -9.25
C PRO A 182 -21.13 -14.16 -10.73
N ALA A 183 -20.52 -13.05 -11.13
CA ALA A 183 -20.00 -12.85 -12.47
C ALA A 183 -18.95 -13.88 -12.87
N PHE A 184 -18.08 -14.31 -11.93
CA PHE A 184 -17.06 -15.33 -12.21
C PHE A 184 -17.68 -16.67 -12.60
N GLY A 185 -18.68 -17.15 -11.86
CA GLY A 185 -19.39 -18.38 -12.20
C GLY A 185 -20.07 -18.30 -13.57
N ARG A 186 -20.62 -17.13 -13.96
CA ARG A 186 -21.18 -16.94 -15.30
C ARG A 186 -20.12 -16.95 -16.40
N LEU A 187 -18.96 -16.31 -16.16
CA LEU A 187 -17.83 -16.39 -17.07
C LEU A 187 -17.36 -17.85 -17.25
N GLY A 188 -17.31 -18.61 -16.15
CA GLY A 188 -17.01 -20.04 -16.17
C GLY A 188 -17.99 -20.86 -17.03
N GLN A 189 -19.29 -20.62 -16.86
CA GLN A 189 -20.32 -21.27 -17.67
C GLN A 189 -20.16 -20.95 -19.17
N MET A 190 -19.88 -19.69 -19.51
CA MET A 190 -19.64 -19.26 -20.89
C MET A 190 -18.38 -19.88 -21.48
N ALA A 191 -17.32 -20.00 -20.69
CA ALA A 191 -16.07 -20.67 -21.05
C ALA A 191 -16.20 -22.22 -21.08
N ARG A 192 -17.37 -22.77 -20.75
CA ARG A 192 -17.60 -24.22 -20.55
C ARG A 192 -16.63 -24.82 -19.54
N ASN A 193 -16.22 -24.03 -18.54
CA ASN A 193 -15.36 -24.44 -17.46
C ASN A 193 -16.13 -24.38 -16.12
N PRO A 194 -16.72 -25.51 -15.67
CA PRO A 194 -17.54 -25.53 -14.45
C PRO A 194 -16.70 -25.42 -13.16
N THR A 195 -15.36 -25.44 -13.26
CA THR A 195 -14.48 -25.34 -12.08
C THR A 195 -14.23 -23.89 -11.66
N ILE A 196 -14.64 -22.90 -12.47
CA ILE A 196 -14.50 -21.49 -12.10
C ILE A 196 -15.50 -21.17 -10.99
N SER A 197 -14.99 -20.88 -9.80
CA SER A 197 -15.79 -20.51 -8.63
C SER A 197 -16.23 -19.04 -8.70
N ASN A 198 -17.19 -18.65 -7.83
CA ASN A 198 -17.58 -17.26 -7.68
C ASN A 198 -16.51 -16.40 -6.97
N THR A 199 -15.44 -17.00 -6.47
CA THR A 199 -14.33 -16.31 -5.81
C THR A 199 -13.06 -16.48 -6.61
N HIS A 200 -12.46 -15.38 -6.98
CA HIS A 200 -11.09 -15.29 -7.51
C HIS A 200 -10.16 -14.86 -6.38
N LYS A 201 -9.05 -15.55 -6.21
CA LYS A 201 -8.03 -15.22 -5.22
C LYS A 201 -6.76 -14.80 -5.94
N GLU A 202 -6.33 -13.55 -5.73
CA GLU A 202 -4.98 -13.13 -6.10
C GLU A 202 -4.04 -13.50 -4.96
N GLU A 203 -3.12 -14.42 -5.21
CA GLU A 203 -2.18 -14.93 -4.20
C GLU A 203 -0.90 -14.11 -4.23
N TYR A 204 -0.43 -13.71 -3.05
CA TYR A 204 0.77 -12.88 -2.85
C TYR A 204 1.87 -13.64 -2.13
N HIS A 205 1.54 -14.54 -1.20
CA HIS A 205 2.51 -15.29 -0.38
C HIS A 205 3.61 -14.40 0.20
N TRP A 206 3.19 -13.28 0.79
CA TRP A 206 4.12 -12.31 1.32
C TRP A 206 4.72 -12.79 2.65
N LYS A 207 5.97 -12.36 2.91
CA LYS A 207 6.62 -12.47 4.21
C LYS A 207 6.49 -11.17 5.00
N ASP A 208 6.87 -11.22 6.28
CA ASP A 208 6.96 -10.02 7.10
C ASP A 208 8.00 -9.05 6.55
N SER A 209 7.68 -7.77 6.56
CA SER A 209 8.61 -6.73 6.15
C SER A 209 9.24 -6.03 7.36
N TRP A 210 10.44 -5.51 7.16
CA TRP A 210 11.21 -4.78 8.16
C TRP A 210 11.73 -3.47 7.56
N LEU A 211 11.63 -2.40 8.35
CA LEU A 211 12.24 -1.12 8.01
C LEU A 211 13.21 -0.73 9.14
N PHE A 212 14.44 -0.41 8.77
CA PHE A 212 15.48 0.11 9.65
C PHE A 212 15.86 1.50 9.18
N THR A 213 15.87 2.49 10.08
CA THR A 213 16.29 3.85 9.73
C THR A 213 17.23 4.43 10.78
N LEU A 214 18.14 5.28 10.31
CA LEU A 214 18.99 6.14 11.15
C LEU A 214 18.88 7.56 10.61
N GLY A 215 18.80 8.53 11.52
CA GLY A 215 18.70 9.93 11.19
C GLY A 215 19.47 10.82 12.17
N ALA A 216 19.79 12.00 11.71
CA ALA A 216 20.42 13.05 12.49
C ALA A 216 19.74 14.39 12.22
N ASP A 217 19.52 15.15 13.29
CA ASP A 217 19.11 16.55 13.27
C ASP A 217 20.29 17.39 13.77
N TYR A 218 20.67 18.42 13.04
CA TYR A 218 21.71 19.33 13.42
C TYR A 218 21.19 20.78 13.43
N THR A 219 21.21 21.39 14.62
CA THR A 219 20.82 22.78 14.82
C THR A 219 22.02 23.67 14.48
N ILE A 220 21.96 24.34 13.34
CA ILE A 220 23.02 25.24 12.85
C ILE A 220 23.05 26.51 13.72
N ASN A 221 21.85 27.04 14.00
CA ASN A 221 21.61 28.22 14.85
C ASN A 221 20.16 28.25 15.29
N ASP A 222 19.74 29.26 16.03
CA ASP A 222 18.37 29.39 16.56
C ASP A 222 17.30 29.45 15.45
N ALA A 223 17.67 29.82 14.23
CA ALA A 223 16.75 29.93 13.11
C ALA A 223 16.69 28.68 12.24
N VAL A 224 17.73 27.86 12.19
CA VAL A 224 17.83 26.77 11.21
C VAL A 224 18.29 25.46 11.84
N THR A 225 17.52 24.42 11.63
CA THR A 225 17.89 23.02 11.89
C THR A 225 17.83 22.25 10.57
N VAL A 226 18.87 21.47 10.25
CA VAL A 226 18.90 20.58 9.09
C VAL A 226 18.81 19.12 9.55
N ARG A 227 18.28 18.27 8.68
CA ARG A 227 18.09 16.85 8.97
C ARG A 227 18.57 16.00 7.82
N GLY A 228 19.09 14.83 8.14
CA GLY A 228 19.44 13.81 7.17
C GLY A 228 19.14 12.43 7.70
N GLY A 229 18.80 11.49 6.83
CA GLY A 229 18.51 10.13 7.25
C GLY A 229 18.69 9.13 6.13
N VAL A 230 18.98 7.90 6.53
CA VAL A 230 19.07 6.73 5.65
C VAL A 230 18.20 5.62 6.22
N GLY A 231 17.69 4.77 5.35
CA GLY A 231 16.92 3.60 5.77
C GLY A 231 17.02 2.47 4.77
N TYR A 232 16.77 1.27 5.27
CA TYR A 232 16.67 0.06 4.47
C TYR A 232 15.37 -0.66 4.81
N GLU A 233 14.58 -0.95 3.78
CA GLU A 233 13.30 -1.64 3.91
C GLU A 233 13.38 -2.97 3.17
N ILE A 234 13.10 -4.05 3.90
CA ILE A 234 12.97 -5.39 3.34
C ILE A 234 11.54 -5.54 2.82
N SER A 235 11.42 -5.83 1.54
CA SER A 235 10.13 -6.06 0.86
C SER A 235 9.38 -7.26 1.46
N PRO A 236 8.04 -7.23 1.48
CA PRO A 236 7.25 -8.41 1.79
C PRO A 236 7.27 -9.47 0.68
N VAL A 237 7.68 -9.14 -0.54
CA VAL A 237 7.78 -10.11 -1.64
C VAL A 237 8.89 -11.10 -1.32
N ASP A 238 8.52 -12.36 -1.07
CA ASP A 238 9.46 -13.43 -0.70
C ASP A 238 10.01 -14.16 -1.94
N ASP A 239 9.15 -14.47 -2.88
CA ASP A 239 9.49 -15.11 -4.14
C ASP A 239 9.02 -14.19 -5.29
N ASP A 240 9.95 -13.81 -6.15
CA ASP A 240 9.73 -12.84 -7.23
C ASP A 240 8.60 -13.25 -8.20
N LYS A 241 8.29 -14.55 -8.31
CA LYS A 241 7.15 -15.03 -9.09
C LYS A 241 5.78 -14.59 -8.57
N TYR A 242 5.68 -14.20 -7.29
CA TYR A 242 4.47 -13.65 -6.69
C TYR A 242 4.45 -12.13 -6.67
N ARG A 243 5.42 -11.45 -7.29
CA ARG A 243 5.36 -10.00 -7.45
C ARG A 243 4.15 -9.63 -8.31
N SER A 244 3.27 -8.82 -7.75
CA SER A 244 2.06 -8.39 -8.45
C SER A 244 2.36 -7.25 -9.42
N ALA A 245 1.72 -7.28 -10.58
CA ALA A 245 1.75 -6.15 -11.50
C ALA A 245 1.04 -4.91 -10.92
N THR A 246 0.03 -5.10 -10.10
CA THR A 246 -0.78 -4.00 -9.53
C THR A 246 -0.24 -3.45 -8.23
N ILE A 247 0.55 -4.24 -7.49
CA ILE A 247 1.20 -3.83 -6.24
C ILE A 247 2.67 -4.28 -6.31
N PRO A 248 3.46 -3.73 -7.26
CA PRO A 248 4.85 -4.12 -7.39
C PRO A 248 5.66 -3.62 -6.20
N ASP A 249 6.48 -4.49 -5.65
CA ASP A 249 7.35 -4.17 -4.54
C ASP A 249 8.72 -4.85 -4.66
N THR A 250 9.73 -4.26 -4.03
CA THR A 250 11.10 -4.75 -3.92
C THR A 250 11.75 -4.10 -2.70
N ASP A 251 12.88 -4.61 -2.26
CA ASP A 251 13.67 -3.95 -1.22
C ASP A 251 13.96 -2.50 -1.57
N ARG A 252 14.03 -1.62 -0.57
CA ARG A 252 14.19 -0.17 -0.78
C ARG A 252 15.28 0.42 0.08
N LEU A 253 16.08 1.27 -0.56
CA LEU A 253 16.96 2.20 0.13
C LEU A 253 16.25 3.55 0.24
N TRP A 254 16.21 4.10 1.46
CA TRP A 254 15.64 5.40 1.76
C TRP A 254 16.76 6.41 1.99
N LEU A 255 16.67 7.55 1.33
CA LEU A 255 17.53 8.72 1.55
C LEU A 255 16.62 9.91 1.84
N SER A 256 16.84 10.60 2.95
CA SER A 256 16.00 11.73 3.33
C SER A 256 16.83 12.94 3.73
N LEU A 257 16.32 14.11 3.40
CA LEU A 257 16.83 15.42 3.80
C LEU A 257 15.67 16.27 4.28
N GLY A 258 15.94 17.15 5.24
CA GLY A 258 14.95 18.07 5.74
C GLY A 258 15.56 19.30 6.36
N ALA A 259 14.73 20.31 6.54
CA ALA A 259 15.11 21.55 7.22
C ALA A 259 13.91 22.13 7.97
N THR A 260 14.16 22.67 9.15
CA THR A 260 13.26 23.56 9.86
C THR A 260 13.80 24.95 9.80
N TRP A 261 12.95 25.90 9.49
CA TRP A 261 13.24 27.32 9.54
C TRP A 261 12.30 28.03 10.50
N HIS A 262 12.85 28.54 11.59
CA HIS A 262 12.15 29.45 12.51
C HIS A 262 12.25 30.86 11.97
N VAL A 263 11.21 31.29 11.22
CA VAL A 263 11.17 32.64 10.62
C VAL A 263 11.15 33.72 11.70
N ASN A 264 10.39 33.45 12.77
CA ASN A 264 10.32 34.25 13.98
C ASN A 264 9.69 33.40 15.11
N ASN A 265 9.43 34.00 16.28
CA ASN A 265 8.86 33.30 17.45
C ASN A 265 7.46 32.71 17.21
N LYS A 266 6.74 33.17 16.17
CA LYS A 266 5.38 32.76 15.83
C LYS A 266 5.29 31.82 14.63
N LEU A 267 6.21 31.93 13.68
CA LEU A 267 6.15 31.20 12.41
C LEU A 267 7.35 30.28 12.22
N GLN A 268 7.06 29.02 12.01
CA GLN A 268 8.01 27.95 11.67
C GLN A 268 7.60 27.30 10.36
N GLY A 269 8.57 27.01 9.48
CA GLY A 269 8.40 26.18 8.29
C GLY A 269 9.26 24.92 8.38
N ASP A 270 8.67 23.77 8.09
CA ASP A 270 9.37 22.49 7.98
C ASP A 270 9.28 21.97 6.56
N PHE A 271 10.42 21.55 6.01
CA PHE A 271 10.54 21.02 4.65
C PHE A 271 11.20 19.64 4.69
N GLY A 272 10.74 18.73 3.85
CA GLY A 272 11.26 17.39 3.77
C GLY A 272 11.25 16.85 2.34
N LEU A 273 12.31 16.13 2.01
CA LEU A 273 12.48 15.40 0.76
C LEU A 273 12.95 13.99 1.10
N ALA A 274 12.33 12.98 0.53
CA ALA A 274 12.84 11.61 0.59
C ALA A 274 12.84 10.97 -0.79
N TYR A 275 13.91 10.25 -1.09
CA TYR A 275 14.06 9.41 -2.26
C TYR A 275 14.11 7.96 -1.84
N LEU A 276 13.21 7.17 -2.41
CA LEU A 276 13.14 5.73 -2.23
C LEU A 276 13.66 5.08 -3.49
N LYS A 277 14.71 4.31 -3.39
CA LYS A 277 15.28 3.56 -4.50
C LYS A 277 14.96 2.08 -4.34
N GLY A 278 14.21 1.51 -5.30
CA GLY A 278 13.99 0.07 -5.39
C GLY A 278 15.29 -0.65 -5.77
N ILE A 279 15.65 -1.68 -5.01
CA ILE A 279 16.85 -2.49 -5.20
C ILE A 279 16.49 -3.97 -5.28
N GLY A 280 17.34 -4.76 -5.97
CA GLY A 280 17.09 -6.17 -6.23
C GLY A 280 16.32 -6.41 -7.51
N ASP A 281 15.78 -7.61 -7.63
CA ASP A 281 14.98 -8.04 -8.78
C ASP A 281 13.69 -7.21 -8.92
N LYS A 282 13.30 -6.94 -10.15
CA LYS A 282 12.08 -6.18 -10.51
C LYS A 282 11.29 -6.88 -11.61
N GLY A 283 11.60 -8.15 -11.87
CA GLY A 283 10.91 -8.96 -12.86
C GLY A 283 9.48 -9.26 -12.49
N LEU A 284 8.64 -9.42 -13.48
CA LEU A 284 7.30 -9.96 -13.38
C LEU A 284 7.32 -11.35 -14.02
N TYR A 285 6.87 -12.36 -13.30
CA TYR A 285 7.00 -13.76 -13.69
C TYR A 285 5.63 -14.44 -13.76
N ASN A 286 5.54 -15.44 -14.63
CA ASN A 286 4.40 -16.36 -14.65
C ASN A 286 4.46 -17.26 -13.42
N LYS A 287 3.43 -17.21 -12.58
CA LYS A 287 3.37 -17.96 -11.30
C LYS A 287 3.47 -19.47 -11.49
N THR A 288 3.08 -20.00 -12.64
CA THR A 288 3.05 -21.45 -12.93
C THR A 288 4.34 -21.93 -13.58
N THR A 289 4.82 -21.22 -14.61
CA THR A 289 5.98 -21.65 -15.42
C THR A 289 7.30 -21.08 -14.90
N GLY A 290 7.27 -19.98 -14.12
CA GLY A 290 8.46 -19.24 -13.71
C GLY A 290 9.09 -18.42 -14.84
N GLU A 291 8.47 -18.35 -16.01
CA GLU A 291 8.95 -17.56 -17.14
C GLU A 291 8.80 -16.07 -16.85
N GLN A 292 9.83 -15.29 -17.19
CA GLN A 292 9.79 -13.85 -17.06
C GLN A 292 8.88 -13.24 -18.14
N LEU A 293 7.83 -12.56 -17.70
CA LEU A 293 6.85 -11.90 -18.57
C LEU A 293 7.23 -10.45 -18.88
N GLY A 294 8.00 -9.83 -18.01
CA GLY A 294 8.43 -8.45 -18.14
C GLY A 294 9.26 -8.00 -16.95
N GLU A 295 9.61 -6.73 -16.92
CA GLU A 295 10.38 -6.12 -15.84
C GLU A 295 9.97 -4.68 -15.61
N PHE A 296 9.91 -4.27 -14.34
CA PHE A 296 9.75 -2.86 -13.97
C PHE A 296 11.10 -2.14 -14.09
N ASN A 297 11.20 -1.17 -14.96
CA ASN A 297 12.44 -0.39 -15.14
C ASN A 297 12.87 0.29 -13.83
N LYS A 298 11.90 0.79 -13.05
CA LYS A 298 12.13 1.45 -11.76
C LYS A 298 10.96 1.19 -10.82
N LEU A 299 11.27 0.96 -9.55
CA LEU A 299 10.33 0.97 -8.44
C LEU A 299 10.78 2.03 -7.43
N ASP A 300 11.02 3.24 -7.94
CA ASP A 300 11.53 4.38 -7.17
C ASP A 300 10.38 5.34 -6.84
N ALA A 301 10.54 6.09 -5.75
CA ALA A 301 9.59 7.14 -5.39
C ALA A 301 10.32 8.38 -4.84
N ILE A 302 9.72 9.54 -5.05
CA ILE A 302 10.13 10.80 -4.45
C ILE A 302 8.97 11.31 -3.60
N LEU A 303 9.24 11.61 -2.34
CA LEU A 303 8.30 12.21 -1.41
C LEU A 303 8.75 13.63 -1.07
N VAL A 304 7.85 14.58 -1.16
CA VAL A 304 8.08 15.98 -0.80
C VAL A 304 7.02 16.39 0.21
N GLY A 305 7.44 17.03 1.28
CA GLY A 305 6.54 17.54 2.32
C GLY A 305 6.93 18.95 2.74
N ALA A 306 5.93 19.76 3.05
CA ALA A 306 6.08 21.05 3.68
C ALA A 306 5.00 21.24 4.74
N GLN A 307 5.37 21.84 5.86
CA GLN A 307 4.46 22.19 6.94
C GLN A 307 4.78 23.59 7.45
N PHE A 308 3.75 24.34 7.76
CA PHE A 308 3.89 25.64 8.40
C PHE A 308 3.11 25.65 9.72
N VAL A 309 3.77 26.10 10.77
CA VAL A 309 3.18 26.22 12.10
C VAL A 309 3.17 27.69 12.49
N TYR A 310 1.97 28.23 12.74
CA TYR A 310 1.80 29.56 13.28
C TYR A 310 1.24 29.48 14.69
N ARG A 311 1.91 30.14 15.65
CA ARG A 311 1.47 30.23 17.05
C ARG A 311 0.74 31.53 17.25
N PHE A 312 -0.52 31.42 17.63
CA PHE A 312 -1.34 32.56 18.07
C PHE A 312 -1.02 32.82 19.54
N ASP A 313 -0.78 34.07 19.89
CA ASP A 313 -0.59 34.49 21.32
C ASP A 313 -1.92 34.49 22.02
#